data_1767f1f5ebbfa62894a14f87e254b627
#
_entry.id   1767f1f5ebbfa62894a14f87e254b627
#
_cell.length_a   1.000
_cell.length_b   1.000
_cell.length_c   1.000
_cell.angle_alpha   90.00
_cell.angle_beta   90.00
_cell.angle_gamma   90.00
#
_symmetry.space_group_name_H-M   'P 1'
#
loop_
_entity.id
_entity.type
_entity.pdbx_description
1 polymer ?
#
loop_
_entity_poly.entity_id
_entity_poly.type
_entity_poly.pdbx_seq_one_letter_code
_entity_poly.pdbx_strand_id
1 'polypeptide(L)'
;DRLRSRGLGDVYKRQYQHFEKFVNGYCTFGDVTVELCQKFRQYLLNCKQIRHPNISVSRNSAAGYFSTFRALLKIAYQEKMLRENLNDFIDKIEWKEVKKQYLTLAEVKKLAATPCKIPVLKQASLFSCMTGLRISDILQLTWDNIEVGPDNGYYIRICTEKTETEATLPISNEALELCGIPGSGRVFKGLTRAMTNQPLKQWISEAGIKKHITFHCLRHSISS
;
A
#
# COMPACT_ATOMS: atom_id res chain seq x y z
N ASP A 1 -25.59 -3.88 -0.68
CA ASP A 1 -25.25 -4.43 0.63
C ASP A 1 -24.10 -5.43 0.60
N ARG A 2 -22.88 -5.02 0.20
CA ARG A 2 -21.61 -5.76 0.43
C ARG A 2 -20.42 -5.08 -0.24
N LEU A 3 -20.17 -3.83 0.07
CA LEU A 3 -18.86 -3.21 -0.19
C LEU A 3 -17.99 -3.33 1.07
N ARG A 4 -17.79 -4.54 1.55
CA ARG A 4 -16.82 -4.87 2.59
C ARG A 4 -15.58 -5.52 1.98
N SER A 5 -14.88 -4.83 1.09
CA SER A 5 -13.46 -5.12 0.93
C SER A 5 -12.72 -4.37 2.04
N ARG A 6 -12.07 -5.10 2.92
CA ARG A 6 -11.40 -4.61 4.15
C ARG A 6 -10.28 -3.57 3.96
N GLY A 7 -10.09 -3.03 2.77
CA GLY A 7 -9.10 -1.99 2.47
C GLY A 7 -9.69 -0.72 1.88
N LEU A 8 -10.67 -0.82 1.00
CA LEU A 8 -11.28 0.33 0.33
C LEU A 8 -12.23 1.12 1.25
N GLY A 9 -12.98 0.46 2.12
CA GLY A 9 -13.89 1.12 3.05
C GLY A 9 -13.21 2.09 4.01
N ASP A 10 -12.01 1.78 4.48
CA ASP A 10 -11.26 2.68 5.39
C ASP A 10 -10.67 3.90 4.68
N VAL A 11 -10.35 3.81 3.40
CA VAL A 11 -9.84 4.93 2.60
C VAL A 11 -10.97 5.93 2.32
N TYR A 12 -12.13 5.46 1.86
CA TYR A 12 -13.30 6.31 1.63
C TYR A 12 -13.83 6.95 2.92
N LYS A 13 -13.78 6.23 4.03
CA LYS A 13 -14.19 6.74 5.33
C LYS A 13 -13.38 7.94 5.79
N ARG A 14 -12.07 7.97 5.56
CA ARG A 14 -11.21 9.11 5.92
C ARG A 14 -11.52 10.34 5.07
N GLN A 15 -11.76 10.15 3.78
CA GLN A 15 -12.12 11.23 2.86
C GLN A 15 -13.44 11.86 3.27
N TYR A 16 -14.45 11.03 3.53
CA TYR A 16 -15.73 11.47 4.05
C TYR A 16 -15.60 12.26 5.36
N GLN A 17 -14.84 11.75 6.33
CA GLN A 17 -14.59 12.42 7.60
C GLN A 17 -13.96 13.81 7.44
N HIS A 18 -13.05 14.00 6.47
CA HIS A 18 -12.49 15.32 6.18
C HIS A 18 -13.53 16.27 5.59
N PHE A 19 -14.38 15.78 4.69
CA PHE A 19 -15.46 16.59 4.13
C PHE A 19 -16.51 16.92 5.18
N GLU A 20 -16.98 15.94 5.94
CA GLU A 20 -17.92 16.12 7.04
C GLU A 20 -17.45 17.17 8.07
N LYS A 21 -16.17 17.09 8.46
CA LYS A 21 -15.56 18.09 9.34
C LYS A 21 -15.49 19.48 8.71
N PHE A 22 -15.22 19.57 7.43
CA PHE A 22 -15.14 20.84 6.70
C PHE A 22 -16.50 21.53 6.62
N VAL A 23 -17.58 20.79 6.37
CA VAL A 23 -18.95 21.32 6.27
C VAL A 23 -19.71 21.31 7.61
N ASN A 24 -19.04 21.03 8.74
CA ASN A 24 -19.64 20.92 10.07
C ASN A 24 -20.81 19.93 10.14
N GLY A 25 -20.69 18.80 9.45
CA GLY A 25 -21.64 17.68 9.52
C GLY A 25 -22.82 17.73 8.58
N TYR A 26 -23.10 18.84 7.92
CA TYR A 26 -24.25 18.97 7.01
C TYR A 26 -23.91 19.71 5.72
N CYS A 27 -24.33 19.16 4.57
CA CYS A 27 -24.22 19.79 3.26
C CYS A 27 -25.23 19.18 2.31
N THR A 28 -26.02 20.00 1.64
CA THR A 28 -26.91 19.57 0.55
C THR A 28 -26.24 19.72 -0.81
N PHE A 29 -26.80 19.10 -1.84
CA PHE A 29 -26.31 19.31 -3.22
C PHE A 29 -26.45 20.77 -3.68
N GLY A 30 -27.42 21.51 -3.13
CA GLY A 30 -27.60 22.94 -3.40
C GLY A 30 -26.47 23.81 -2.82
N ASP A 31 -25.81 23.36 -1.77
CA ASP A 31 -24.69 24.07 -1.13
C ASP A 31 -23.36 23.81 -1.87
N VAL A 32 -23.31 22.76 -2.71
CA VAL A 32 -22.09 22.38 -3.44
C VAL A 32 -21.88 23.31 -4.63
N THR A 33 -21.10 24.36 -4.40
CA THR A 33 -20.72 25.37 -5.39
C THR A 33 -19.24 25.26 -5.74
N VAL A 34 -18.82 25.92 -6.82
CA VAL A 34 -17.40 26.06 -7.20
C VAL A 34 -16.59 26.64 -6.03
N GLU A 35 -17.14 27.65 -5.34
CA GLU A 35 -16.48 28.28 -4.19
C GLU A 35 -16.29 27.31 -3.04
N LEU A 36 -17.31 26.51 -2.69
CA LEU A 36 -17.20 25.49 -1.65
C LEU A 36 -16.12 24.46 -2.00
N CYS A 37 -16.08 24.02 -3.26
CA CYS A 37 -15.10 23.07 -3.74
C CYS A 37 -13.67 23.61 -3.66
N GLN A 38 -13.46 24.88 -4.01
CA GLN A 38 -12.17 25.56 -3.89
C GLN A 38 -11.74 25.71 -2.42
N LYS A 39 -12.68 26.09 -1.54
CA LYS A 39 -12.43 26.15 -0.07
C LYS A 39 -12.08 24.78 0.48
N PHE A 40 -12.77 23.72 0.07
CA PHE A 40 -12.43 22.34 0.49
C PHE A 40 -11.06 21.92 -0.01
N ARG A 41 -10.70 22.28 -1.25
CA ARG A 41 -9.34 22.05 -1.78
C ARG A 41 -8.27 22.71 -0.88
N GLN A 42 -8.46 23.96 -0.50
CA GLN A 42 -7.53 24.68 0.40
C GLN A 42 -7.50 24.08 1.81
N TYR A 43 -8.67 23.68 2.32
CA TYR A 43 -8.76 22.98 3.60
C TYR A 43 -7.89 21.70 3.60
N LEU A 44 -7.98 20.86 2.56
CA LEU A 44 -7.22 19.63 2.46
C LEU A 44 -5.70 19.84 2.41
N LEU A 45 -5.25 20.94 1.79
CA LEU A 45 -3.83 21.29 1.71
C LEU A 45 -3.24 21.74 3.05
N ASN A 46 -4.09 22.20 3.98
CA ASN A 46 -3.65 22.81 5.25
C ASN A 46 -4.13 22.03 6.49
N CYS A 47 -5.01 21.04 6.35
CA CYS A 47 -5.60 20.35 7.49
C CYS A 47 -4.64 19.35 8.13
N LYS A 48 -4.98 18.98 9.37
CA LYS A 48 -4.30 17.91 10.13
C LYS A 48 -5.00 16.58 9.90
N GLN A 49 -4.26 15.48 10.10
CA GLN A 49 -4.83 14.15 10.06
C GLN A 49 -5.87 13.96 11.17
N ILE A 50 -6.98 13.29 10.88
CA ILE A 50 -8.06 13.09 11.85
C ILE A 50 -7.60 12.23 13.02
N ARG A 51 -6.83 11.15 12.74
CA ARG A 51 -6.32 10.24 13.79
C ARG A 51 -5.08 10.78 14.52
N HIS A 52 -4.34 11.69 13.91
CA HIS A 52 -3.11 12.26 14.44
C HIS A 52 -3.13 13.78 14.25
N PRO A 53 -3.80 14.53 15.17
CA PRO A 53 -4.01 15.98 15.01
C PRO A 53 -2.73 16.80 14.99
N ASN A 54 -1.62 16.25 15.44
CA ASN A 54 -0.30 16.91 15.40
C ASN A 54 0.41 16.78 14.04
N ILE A 55 -0.10 15.90 13.13
CA ILE A 55 0.51 15.62 11.84
C ILE A 55 -0.35 16.24 10.73
N SER A 56 0.27 17.01 9.85
CA SER A 56 -0.40 17.56 8.66
C SER A 56 -0.73 16.44 7.66
N VAL A 57 -1.82 16.60 6.92
CA VAL A 57 -2.12 15.74 5.77
C VAL A 57 -1.05 15.98 4.70
N SER A 58 -0.46 14.92 4.17
CA SER A 58 0.53 15.06 3.11
C SER A 58 -0.13 15.56 1.82
N ARG A 59 0.63 16.31 0.99
CA ARG A 59 0.11 16.78 -0.31
C ARG A 59 -0.48 15.66 -1.16
N ASN A 60 0.16 14.50 -1.20
CA ASN A 60 -0.33 13.37 -1.98
C ASN A 60 -1.60 12.75 -1.38
N SER A 61 -1.73 12.73 -0.05
CA SER A 61 -2.98 12.33 0.60
C SER A 61 -4.11 13.32 0.27
N ALA A 62 -3.82 14.63 0.36
CA ALA A 62 -4.78 15.67 -0.03
C ALA A 62 -5.20 15.55 -1.50
N ALA A 63 -4.26 15.29 -2.41
CA ALA A 63 -4.54 15.05 -3.83
C ALA A 63 -5.45 13.83 -4.02
N GLY A 64 -5.18 12.72 -3.32
CA GLY A 64 -6.03 11.53 -3.36
C GLY A 64 -7.43 11.80 -2.83
N TYR A 65 -7.56 12.48 -1.68
CA TYR A 65 -8.85 12.83 -1.10
C TYR A 65 -9.66 13.74 -2.04
N PHE A 66 -9.02 14.75 -2.59
CA PHE A 66 -9.67 15.67 -3.52
C PHE A 66 -10.04 15.01 -4.86
N SER A 67 -9.23 14.10 -5.35
CA SER A 67 -9.53 13.31 -6.55
C SER A 67 -10.80 12.47 -6.38
N THR A 68 -10.97 11.83 -5.22
CA THR A 68 -12.20 11.08 -4.91
C THR A 68 -13.40 12.01 -4.80
N PHE A 69 -13.25 13.18 -4.16
CA PHE A 69 -14.31 14.19 -4.10
C PHE A 69 -14.75 14.63 -5.51
N ARG A 70 -13.79 14.90 -6.40
CA ARG A 70 -14.08 15.24 -7.80
C ARG A 70 -14.80 14.11 -8.56
N ALA A 71 -14.46 12.85 -8.28
CA ALA A 71 -15.16 11.70 -8.86
C ALA A 71 -16.63 11.66 -8.40
N LEU A 72 -16.89 11.96 -7.11
CA LEU A 72 -18.26 12.05 -6.58
C LEU A 72 -19.05 13.21 -7.22
N LEU A 73 -18.42 14.38 -7.42
CA LEU A 73 -19.07 15.49 -8.14
C LEU A 73 -19.47 15.10 -9.56
N LYS A 74 -18.61 14.34 -10.27
CA LYS A 74 -18.92 13.84 -11.60
C LYS A 74 -20.13 12.91 -11.60
N ILE A 75 -20.21 11.99 -10.64
CA ILE A 75 -21.35 11.09 -10.48
C ILE A 75 -22.63 11.90 -10.17
N ALA A 76 -22.56 12.84 -9.22
CA ALA A 76 -23.70 13.69 -8.85
C ALA A 76 -24.21 14.52 -10.05
N TYR A 77 -23.33 14.99 -10.92
CA TYR A 77 -23.73 15.65 -12.16
C TYR A 77 -24.40 14.68 -13.14
N GLN A 78 -23.82 13.48 -13.33
CA GLN A 78 -24.39 12.45 -14.22
C GLN A 78 -25.79 12.00 -13.75
N GLU A 79 -25.99 11.93 -12.43
CA GLU A 79 -27.28 11.59 -11.81
C GLU A 79 -28.22 12.80 -11.69
N LYS A 80 -27.88 13.97 -12.28
CA LYS A 80 -28.67 15.20 -12.29
C LYS A 80 -28.93 15.80 -10.91
N MET A 81 -28.13 15.46 -9.91
CA MET A 81 -28.16 16.07 -8.58
C MET A 81 -27.48 17.45 -8.57
N LEU A 82 -26.52 17.66 -9.48
CA LEU A 82 -25.90 18.96 -9.76
C LEU A 82 -26.32 19.47 -11.13
N ARG A 83 -26.51 20.80 -11.25
CA ARG A 83 -26.95 21.45 -12.49
C ARG A 83 -25.86 21.53 -13.56
N GLU A 84 -24.60 21.59 -13.13
CA GLU A 84 -23.43 21.72 -13.98
C GLU A 84 -22.27 20.83 -13.49
N ASN A 85 -21.32 20.52 -14.38
CA ASN A 85 -20.12 19.76 -14.02
C ASN A 85 -19.11 20.68 -13.34
N LEU A 86 -19.16 20.78 -12.02
CA LEU A 86 -18.26 21.65 -11.25
C LEU A 86 -16.77 21.35 -11.48
N ASN A 87 -16.42 20.15 -11.95
CA ASN A 87 -15.04 19.78 -12.25
C ASN A 87 -14.39 20.60 -13.35
N ASP A 88 -15.20 21.25 -14.20
CA ASP A 88 -14.71 22.10 -15.29
C ASP A 88 -14.15 23.45 -14.78
N PHE A 89 -14.50 23.81 -13.54
CA PHE A 89 -14.15 25.09 -12.90
C PHE A 89 -13.20 24.93 -11.70
N ILE A 90 -12.73 23.71 -11.41
CA ILE A 90 -11.93 23.41 -10.21
C ILE A 90 -10.61 22.76 -10.61
N ASP A 91 -9.51 23.38 -10.18
CA ASP A 91 -8.18 22.82 -10.37
C ASP A 91 -7.95 21.58 -9.52
N LYS A 92 -7.21 20.62 -10.08
CA LYS A 92 -6.72 19.46 -9.33
C LYS A 92 -5.72 19.89 -8.24
N ILE A 93 -5.52 19.05 -7.27
CA ILE A 93 -4.31 19.11 -6.43
C ILE A 93 -3.26 18.24 -7.13
N GLU A 94 -2.19 18.86 -7.60
CA GLU A 94 -1.12 18.16 -8.28
C GLU A 94 -0.35 17.25 -7.31
N TRP A 95 -0.08 16.02 -7.76
CA TRP A 95 0.73 15.06 -7.02
C TRP A 95 2.18 15.52 -6.97
N LYS A 96 2.78 15.36 -5.79
CA LYS A 96 4.22 15.55 -5.64
C LYS A 96 4.91 14.23 -5.92
N GLU A 97 5.86 14.22 -6.83
CA GLU A 97 6.69 13.06 -7.08
C GLU A 97 7.51 12.72 -5.83
N VAL A 98 7.45 11.47 -5.41
CA VAL A 98 8.21 10.95 -4.28
C VAL A 98 9.17 9.89 -4.80
N LYS A 99 10.46 10.11 -4.64
CA LYS A 99 11.47 9.09 -4.96
C LYS A 99 11.23 7.86 -4.08
N LYS A 100 10.93 6.74 -4.75
CA LYS A 100 10.78 5.46 -4.06
C LYS A 100 12.12 5.04 -3.47
N GLN A 101 12.13 4.68 -2.19
CA GLN A 101 13.29 4.10 -1.55
C GLN A 101 13.32 2.60 -1.82
N TYR A 102 14.48 2.07 -2.15
CA TYR A 102 14.75 0.64 -2.33
C TYR A 102 16.18 0.32 -1.89
N LEU A 103 16.47 -0.96 -1.67
CA LEU A 103 17.79 -1.45 -1.37
C LEU A 103 18.53 -1.78 -2.66
N THR A 104 19.78 -1.34 -2.76
CA THR A 104 20.69 -1.83 -3.81
C THR A 104 21.06 -3.28 -3.54
N LEU A 105 21.57 -4.00 -4.54
CA LEU A 105 22.03 -5.39 -4.37
C LEU A 105 23.08 -5.52 -3.24
N ALA A 106 24.00 -4.55 -3.15
CA ALA A 106 24.99 -4.52 -2.07
C ALA A 106 24.36 -4.38 -0.68
N GLU A 107 23.30 -3.55 -0.57
CA GLU A 107 22.56 -3.38 0.69
C GLU A 107 21.74 -4.63 1.02
N VAL A 108 21.13 -5.29 0.03
CA VAL A 108 20.43 -6.59 0.23
C VAL A 108 21.40 -7.66 0.74
N LYS A 109 22.59 -7.79 0.13
CA LYS A 109 23.64 -8.71 0.59
C LYS A 109 24.08 -8.39 2.03
N LYS A 110 24.27 -7.11 2.34
CA LYS A 110 24.62 -6.66 3.69
C LYS A 110 23.50 -6.99 4.70
N LEU A 111 22.25 -6.76 4.34
CA LEU A 111 21.10 -7.10 5.16
C LEU A 111 21.01 -8.62 5.39
N ALA A 112 21.23 -9.43 4.35
CA ALA A 112 21.24 -10.88 4.43
C ALA A 112 22.34 -11.41 5.36
N ALA A 113 23.52 -10.79 5.37
CA ALA A 113 24.63 -11.13 6.25
C ALA A 113 24.38 -10.73 7.72
N THR A 114 23.50 -9.75 7.98
CA THR A 114 23.23 -9.24 9.32
C THR A 114 22.31 -10.20 10.09
N PRO A 115 22.67 -10.61 11.33
CA PRO A 115 21.79 -11.40 12.19
C PRO A 115 20.44 -10.69 12.42
N CYS A 116 19.36 -11.46 12.44
CA CYS A 116 18.03 -10.96 12.76
C CYS A 116 17.46 -11.74 13.94
N LYS A 117 16.95 -11.04 14.95
CA LYS A 117 16.33 -11.66 16.14
C LYS A 117 15.07 -12.48 15.81
N ILE A 118 14.46 -12.21 14.66
CA ILE A 118 13.25 -12.89 14.21
C ILE A 118 13.56 -13.59 12.87
N PRO A 119 13.93 -14.87 12.86
CA PRO A 119 14.34 -15.59 11.64
C PRO A 119 13.28 -15.53 10.53
N VAL A 120 12.01 -15.74 10.86
CA VAL A 120 10.92 -15.71 9.86
C VAL A 120 10.76 -14.33 9.22
N LEU A 121 11.03 -13.24 9.94
CA LEU A 121 11.02 -11.89 9.36
C LEU A 121 12.16 -11.72 8.36
N LYS A 122 13.36 -12.21 8.69
CA LYS A 122 14.53 -12.19 7.79
C LYS A 122 14.23 -12.95 6.50
N GLN A 123 13.75 -14.19 6.60
CA GLN A 123 13.41 -15.05 5.48
C GLN A 123 12.36 -14.38 4.59
N ALA A 124 11.24 -13.94 5.15
CA ALA A 124 10.16 -13.30 4.41
C ALA A 124 10.57 -11.96 3.75
N SER A 125 11.45 -11.20 4.41
CA SER A 125 11.96 -9.93 3.87
C SER A 125 12.87 -10.15 2.67
N LEU A 126 13.82 -11.08 2.76
CA LEU A 126 14.70 -11.43 1.65
C LEU A 126 13.91 -12.08 0.50
N PHE A 127 12.93 -12.93 0.83
CA PHE A 127 12.02 -13.51 -0.14
C PHE A 127 11.23 -12.44 -0.91
N SER A 128 10.73 -11.42 -0.20
CA SER A 128 10.08 -10.27 -0.85
C SER A 128 11.02 -9.48 -1.77
N CYS A 129 12.30 -9.35 -1.38
CA CYS A 129 13.31 -8.75 -2.27
C CYS A 129 13.46 -9.54 -3.56
N MET A 130 13.49 -10.87 -3.50
CA MET A 130 13.77 -11.74 -4.65
C MET A 130 12.56 -11.96 -5.56
N THR A 131 11.35 -11.99 -4.99
CA THR A 131 10.11 -12.32 -5.72
C THR A 131 9.25 -11.12 -6.07
N GLY A 132 9.46 -9.98 -5.43
CA GLY A 132 8.60 -8.81 -5.59
C GLY A 132 7.20 -8.95 -4.96
N LEU A 133 6.92 -10.02 -4.20
CA LEU A 133 5.63 -10.25 -3.56
C LEU A 133 5.34 -9.23 -2.46
N ARG A 134 4.06 -8.88 -2.32
CA ARG A 134 3.60 -8.01 -1.22
C ARG A 134 3.54 -8.78 0.09
N ILE A 135 3.62 -8.07 1.21
CA ILE A 135 3.47 -8.70 2.54
C ILE A 135 2.11 -9.42 2.69
N SER A 136 1.03 -8.94 2.07
CA SER A 136 -0.26 -9.63 2.07
C SER A 136 -0.17 -11.03 1.44
N ASP A 137 0.51 -11.10 0.31
CA ASP A 137 0.67 -12.33 -0.46
C ASP A 137 1.58 -13.31 0.28
N ILE A 138 2.69 -12.82 0.87
CA ILE A 138 3.63 -13.62 1.66
C ILE A 138 2.98 -14.19 2.94
N LEU A 139 2.13 -13.40 3.60
CA LEU A 139 1.39 -13.86 4.80
C LEU A 139 0.40 -14.98 4.51
N GLN A 140 -0.10 -15.06 3.28
CA GLN A 140 -1.07 -16.07 2.84
C GLN A 140 -0.43 -17.22 2.07
N LEU A 141 0.85 -17.09 1.68
CA LEU A 141 1.55 -18.09 0.89
C LEU A 141 1.60 -19.44 1.63
N THR A 142 1.11 -20.47 0.96
CA THR A 142 1.13 -21.87 1.43
C THR A 142 2.03 -22.71 0.56
N TRP A 143 2.42 -23.88 1.05
CA TRP A 143 3.20 -24.84 0.27
C TRP A 143 2.44 -25.36 -0.96
N ASP A 144 1.11 -25.38 -0.91
CA ASP A 144 0.26 -25.77 -2.04
C ASP A 144 0.30 -24.75 -3.20
N ASN A 145 0.83 -23.54 -2.93
CA ASN A 145 1.04 -22.52 -3.97
C ASN A 145 2.39 -22.67 -4.70
N ILE A 146 3.28 -23.54 -4.22
CA ILE A 146 4.60 -23.75 -4.81
C ILE A 146 4.58 -25.03 -5.63
N GLU A 147 4.77 -24.91 -6.93
CA GLU A 147 4.66 -26.01 -7.89
C GLU A 147 6.00 -26.15 -8.66
N VAL A 148 6.27 -27.38 -9.13
CA VAL A 148 7.36 -27.65 -10.07
C VAL A 148 6.80 -27.56 -11.49
N GLY A 149 7.38 -26.72 -12.33
CA GLY A 149 6.96 -26.57 -13.71
C GLY A 149 7.56 -27.63 -14.66
N PRO A 150 7.14 -27.61 -15.93
CA PRO A 150 7.62 -28.56 -16.96
C PRO A 150 9.11 -28.50 -17.24
N ASP A 151 9.73 -27.36 -16.93
CA ASP A 151 11.16 -27.07 -17.07
C ASP A 151 11.99 -27.44 -15.82
N ASN A 152 11.37 -28.13 -14.85
CA ASN A 152 11.91 -28.41 -13.51
C ASN A 152 12.21 -27.16 -12.68
N GLY A 153 11.72 -25.98 -13.10
CA GLY A 153 11.76 -24.73 -12.31
C GLY A 153 10.66 -24.71 -11.27
N TYR A 154 10.85 -23.88 -10.25
CA TYR A 154 9.84 -23.66 -9.21
C TYR A 154 9.01 -22.43 -9.52
N TYR A 155 7.71 -22.53 -9.29
CA TYR A 155 6.73 -21.49 -9.57
C TYR A 155 5.81 -21.28 -8.38
N ILE A 156 5.44 -20.03 -8.13
CA ILE A 156 4.38 -19.69 -7.17
C ILE A 156 3.13 -19.36 -7.96
N ARG A 157 2.04 -20.06 -7.67
CA ARG A 157 0.71 -19.73 -8.16
C ARG A 157 -0.08 -19.05 -7.07
N ILE A 158 -0.40 -17.79 -7.25
CA ILE A 158 -1.17 -16.99 -6.30
C ILE A 158 -2.31 -16.26 -7.01
N CYS A 159 -3.44 -16.17 -6.31
CA CYS A 159 -4.47 -15.19 -6.64
C CYS A 159 -4.15 -13.92 -5.86
N THR A 160 -3.78 -12.82 -6.56
CA THR A 160 -3.42 -11.59 -5.88
C THR A 160 -4.66 -10.92 -5.29
N GLU A 161 -4.66 -10.68 -3.98
CA GLU A 161 -5.79 -10.11 -3.22
C GLU A 161 -6.29 -8.76 -3.80
N LYS A 162 -5.42 -8.02 -4.48
CA LYS A 162 -5.75 -6.69 -5.01
C LYS A 162 -6.42 -6.70 -6.39
N THR A 163 -6.13 -7.67 -7.23
CA THR A 163 -6.59 -7.70 -8.64
C THR A 163 -7.45 -8.92 -8.95
N GLU A 164 -7.62 -9.83 -7.97
CA GLU A 164 -8.33 -11.11 -8.15
C GLU A 164 -7.86 -11.91 -9.38
N THR A 165 -6.59 -11.66 -9.78
CA THR A 165 -5.99 -12.27 -10.96
C THR A 165 -5.04 -13.38 -10.52
N GLU A 166 -5.16 -14.54 -11.10
CA GLU A 166 -4.15 -15.60 -10.95
C GLU A 166 -2.84 -15.15 -11.61
N ALA A 167 -1.76 -15.27 -10.87
CA ALA A 167 -0.41 -15.00 -11.34
C ALA A 167 0.48 -16.21 -11.06
N THR A 168 1.21 -16.64 -12.07
CA THR A 168 2.27 -17.63 -11.93
C THR A 168 3.60 -16.92 -11.99
N LEU A 169 4.39 -17.03 -10.92
CA LEU A 169 5.66 -16.32 -10.77
C LEU A 169 6.79 -17.34 -10.63
N PRO A 170 7.78 -17.36 -11.52
CA PRO A 170 8.97 -18.19 -11.35
C PRO A 170 9.77 -17.72 -10.14
N ILE A 171 10.34 -18.65 -9.38
CA ILE A 171 11.21 -18.37 -8.25
C ILE A 171 12.56 -19.07 -8.44
N SER A 172 13.62 -18.41 -8.00
CA SER A 172 14.95 -19.02 -8.01
C SER A 172 15.10 -20.05 -6.88
N ASN A 173 16.12 -20.91 -6.99
CA ASN A 173 16.45 -21.87 -5.94
C ASN A 173 16.78 -21.17 -4.61
N GLU A 174 17.48 -20.03 -4.68
CA GLU A 174 17.80 -19.24 -3.49
C GLU A 174 16.53 -18.67 -2.82
N ALA A 175 15.53 -18.28 -3.60
CA ALA A 175 14.25 -17.84 -3.05
C ALA A 175 13.50 -19.03 -2.42
N LEU A 176 13.57 -20.22 -3.02
CA LEU A 176 12.96 -21.42 -2.46
C LEU A 176 13.64 -21.82 -1.14
N GLU A 177 14.96 -21.71 -1.03
CA GLU A 177 15.71 -21.99 0.21
C GLU A 177 15.23 -21.10 1.37
N LEU A 178 14.84 -19.84 1.11
CA LEU A 178 14.27 -18.96 2.13
C LEU A 178 12.92 -19.44 2.66
N CYS A 179 12.20 -20.24 1.90
CA CYS A 179 10.93 -20.85 2.34
C CYS A 179 11.17 -21.95 3.39
N GLY A 180 12.37 -22.53 3.46
CA GLY A 180 12.72 -23.60 4.37
C GLY A 180 12.29 -24.99 3.86
N ILE A 181 12.01 -25.90 4.78
CA ILE A 181 11.68 -27.29 4.46
C ILE A 181 10.22 -27.35 4.01
N PRO A 182 9.91 -27.99 2.87
CA PRO A 182 8.54 -28.22 2.42
C PRO A 182 7.67 -28.89 3.49
N GLY A 183 6.42 -28.47 3.59
CA GLY A 183 5.50 -28.96 4.60
C GLY A 183 4.04 -28.68 4.23
N SER A 184 3.17 -28.55 5.21
CA SER A 184 1.77 -28.21 5.02
C SER A 184 1.42 -26.82 5.56
N GLY A 185 0.45 -26.17 4.93
CA GLY A 185 -0.05 -24.86 5.32
C GLY A 185 0.92 -23.72 4.98
N ARG A 186 0.95 -22.67 5.78
CA ARG A 186 1.71 -21.44 5.48
C ARG A 186 3.22 -21.68 5.44
N VAL A 187 3.88 -21.10 4.43
CA VAL A 187 5.35 -21.14 4.28
C VAL A 187 6.03 -20.38 5.42
N PHE A 188 5.67 -19.13 5.65
CA PHE A 188 6.25 -18.27 6.69
C PHE A 188 5.40 -18.32 7.97
N LYS A 189 5.43 -19.47 8.66
CA LYS A 189 4.68 -19.69 9.90
C LYS A 189 5.15 -18.71 10.99
N GLY A 190 4.19 -18.08 11.67
CA GLY A 190 4.49 -17.11 12.74
C GLY A 190 4.79 -15.69 12.27
N LEU A 191 4.90 -15.42 10.97
CA LEU A 191 5.05 -14.07 10.45
C LEU A 191 3.77 -13.25 10.70
N THR A 192 3.94 -12.02 11.19
CA THR A 192 2.83 -11.08 11.42
C THR A 192 3.11 -9.71 10.80
N ARG A 193 2.04 -8.93 10.51
CA ARG A 193 2.21 -7.55 10.03
C ARG A 193 2.94 -6.65 11.03
N ALA A 194 2.82 -6.91 12.33
CA ALA A 194 3.51 -6.12 13.36
C ALA A 194 5.03 -6.20 13.23
N MET A 195 5.56 -7.36 12.81
CA MET A 195 7.00 -7.56 12.63
C MET A 195 7.58 -6.70 11.48
N THR A 196 6.76 -6.30 10.51
CA THR A 196 7.19 -5.45 9.39
C THR A 196 7.34 -3.97 9.74
N ASN A 197 7.10 -3.58 10.98
CA ASN A 197 7.24 -2.21 11.48
C ASN A 197 8.55 -2.05 12.27
N GLN A 198 8.47 -1.95 13.59
CA GLN A 198 9.63 -1.70 14.44
C GLN A 198 10.71 -2.79 14.36
N PRO A 199 10.39 -4.11 14.39
CA PRO A 199 11.41 -5.15 14.26
C PRO A 199 12.19 -5.06 12.94
N LEU A 200 11.52 -4.85 11.81
CA LEU A 200 12.17 -4.67 10.53
C LEU A 200 13.07 -3.42 10.51
N LYS A 201 12.57 -2.30 11.03
CA LYS A 201 13.33 -1.05 11.10
C LYS A 201 14.60 -1.20 11.95
N GLN A 202 14.49 -1.89 13.06
CA GLN A 202 15.64 -2.18 13.93
C GLN A 202 16.69 -3.02 13.19
N TRP A 203 16.29 -4.13 12.55
CA TRP A 203 17.19 -5.00 11.82
C TRP A 203 17.90 -4.27 10.66
N ILE A 204 17.18 -3.42 9.90
CA ILE A 204 17.75 -2.57 8.84
C ILE A 204 18.79 -1.59 9.41
N SER A 205 18.51 -1.00 10.58
CA SER A 205 19.44 -0.11 11.28
C SER A 205 20.69 -0.88 11.76
N GLU A 206 20.54 -2.09 12.29
CA GLU A 206 21.64 -2.97 12.71
C GLU A 206 22.53 -3.35 11.52
N ALA A 207 21.96 -3.48 10.31
CA ALA A 207 22.70 -3.65 9.08
C ALA A 207 23.44 -2.36 8.62
N GLY A 208 23.33 -1.25 9.35
CA GLY A 208 23.96 0.02 9.01
C GLY A 208 23.41 0.67 7.75
N ILE A 209 22.14 0.39 7.40
CA ILE A 209 21.44 0.98 6.27
C ILE A 209 20.70 2.21 6.78
N LYS A 210 21.08 3.41 6.30
CA LYS A 210 20.54 4.70 6.76
C LYS A 210 19.24 5.10 6.06
N LYS A 211 18.84 4.38 4.99
CA LYS A 211 17.61 4.65 4.24
C LYS A 211 16.37 4.30 5.06
N HIS A 212 15.29 5.06 4.89
CA HIS A 212 14.00 4.70 5.46
C HIS A 212 13.33 3.61 4.60
N ILE A 213 13.59 2.37 4.93
CA ILE A 213 13.06 1.19 4.24
C ILE A 213 11.88 0.61 5.02
N THR A 214 10.76 0.47 4.34
CA THR A 214 9.60 -0.29 4.82
C THR A 214 9.55 -1.65 4.12
N PHE A 215 8.74 -2.57 4.60
CA PHE A 215 8.58 -3.87 3.93
C PHE A 215 8.16 -3.71 2.44
N HIS A 216 7.34 -2.70 2.14
CA HIS A 216 6.95 -2.41 0.76
C HIS A 216 8.12 -1.97 -0.13
N CYS A 217 9.15 -1.34 0.44
CA CYS A 217 10.34 -0.95 -0.31
C CYS A 217 11.19 -2.16 -0.74
N LEU A 218 11.17 -3.25 0.04
CA LEU A 218 11.97 -4.46 -0.22
C LEU A 218 11.62 -5.07 -1.57
N ARG A 219 10.33 -5.12 -1.93
CA ARG A 219 9.88 -5.69 -3.20
C ARG A 219 10.36 -4.95 -4.45
N HIS A 220 10.85 -3.72 -4.29
CA HIS A 220 11.39 -2.91 -5.39
C HIS A 220 12.91 -3.03 -5.51
N SER A 221 13.57 -3.83 -4.67
CA SER A 221 15.03 -3.87 -4.55
C SER A 221 15.73 -4.68 -5.64
N ILE A 222 15.03 -5.56 -6.37
CA ILE A 222 15.63 -6.40 -7.43
C ILE A 222 15.23 -5.92 -8.83
N SER A 223 14.21 -5.07 -8.93
CA SER A 223 13.77 -4.51 -10.22
C SER A 223 14.63 -3.34 -10.73
N SER A 224 15.84 -3.16 -10.14
CA SER A 224 16.74 -2.02 -10.43
C SER A 224 18.07 -2.50 -10.92
#